data_f40d2ae1b9a788f69149b2e30b87dc8e
#
_entry.id   f40d2ae1b9a788f69149b2e30b87dc8e
#
_cell.length_a   1.000
_cell.length_b   1.000
_cell.length_c   1.000
_cell.angle_alpha   90.00
_cell.angle_beta   90.00
_cell.angle_gamma   90.00
#
_symmetry.space_group_name_H-M   'P 1'
#
loop_
_entity.id
_entity.type
_entity.pdbx_description
1 polymer ?
#
loop_
_entity_poly.entity_id
_entity_poly.type
_entity_poly.pdbx_seq_one_letter_code
_entity_poly.pdbx_strand_id
1 'polypeptide(L)'
;MIKMKDSKIEWIGQIPENWKIIPIYTCTSEVTQKNSDLKEKRALKFTYGNIVDKTNFNIDEDSSLTQTASNYLVVKPNDIVINGLNLNYDFITQRVGMVKKNGIITSAYMGIRPNQDDIIPKYLLYLFKTYDAEKAFHNMGGGVRK
;
A
#
# COMPACT_ATOMS: atom_id res chain seq x y z
N MET A 1 23.48 -21.47 -18.40
CA MET A 1 22.11 -21.94 -18.00
C MET A 1 21.91 -21.63 -16.54
N ILE A 2 20.83 -20.89 -16.22
CA ILE A 2 20.51 -20.54 -14.83
C ILE A 2 19.81 -21.74 -14.18
N LYS A 3 20.36 -22.21 -13.06
CA LYS A 3 19.69 -23.23 -12.25
C LYS A 3 18.48 -22.61 -11.53
N MET A 4 17.41 -23.35 -11.52
CA MET A 4 16.14 -22.94 -10.92
C MET A 4 15.82 -23.80 -9.70
N LYS A 5 15.02 -23.25 -8.80
CA LYS A 5 14.44 -23.95 -7.66
C LYS A 5 12.96 -23.60 -7.51
N ASP A 6 12.21 -24.44 -6.84
CA ASP A 6 10.82 -24.17 -6.50
C ASP A 6 10.77 -23.06 -5.42
N SER A 7 9.99 -22.02 -5.71
CA SER A 7 9.74 -20.93 -4.73
C SER A 7 8.86 -21.39 -3.57
N LYS A 8 8.16 -22.52 -3.71
CA LYS A 8 7.09 -23.00 -2.82
C LYS A 8 5.89 -22.05 -2.72
N ILE A 9 5.79 -21.13 -3.67
CA ILE A 9 4.66 -20.22 -3.83
C ILE A 9 4.00 -20.60 -5.15
N GLU A 10 2.78 -21.09 -5.07
CA GLU A 10 2.08 -21.73 -6.20
C GLU A 10 2.05 -20.87 -7.46
N TRP A 11 1.68 -19.60 -7.32
CA TRP A 11 1.54 -18.69 -8.46
C TRP A 11 2.86 -18.13 -9.00
N ILE A 12 3.97 -18.30 -8.27
CA ILE A 12 5.31 -17.91 -8.72
C ILE A 12 6.01 -19.07 -9.42
N GLY A 13 5.87 -20.27 -8.88
CA GLY A 13 6.54 -21.46 -9.40
C GLY A 13 8.03 -21.45 -9.15
N GLN A 14 8.84 -21.56 -10.21
CA GLN A 14 10.29 -21.64 -10.11
C GLN A 14 10.96 -20.26 -10.15
N ILE A 15 12.02 -20.14 -9.37
CA ILE A 15 12.89 -18.96 -9.33
C ILE A 15 14.35 -19.37 -9.48
N PRO A 16 15.27 -18.45 -9.84
CA PRO A 16 16.69 -18.76 -9.85
C PRO A 16 17.17 -19.31 -8.51
N GLU A 17 18.03 -20.31 -8.54
CA GLU A 17 18.50 -21.03 -7.35
C GLU A 17 19.18 -20.12 -6.33
N ASN A 18 19.87 -19.08 -6.80
CA ASN A 18 20.60 -18.14 -5.95
C ASN A 18 19.69 -17.02 -5.37
N TRP A 19 18.42 -16.99 -5.72
CA TRP A 19 17.49 -16.03 -5.14
C TRP A 19 17.10 -16.48 -3.74
N LYS A 20 17.02 -15.50 -2.84
CA LYS A 20 16.52 -15.72 -1.48
C LYS A 20 15.05 -15.37 -1.41
N ILE A 21 14.30 -16.14 -0.62
CA ILE A 21 12.94 -15.82 -0.24
C ILE A 21 13.00 -15.24 1.17
N ILE A 22 12.57 -13.99 1.31
CA ILE A 22 12.57 -13.28 2.59
C ILE A 22 11.18 -12.79 2.93
N PRO A 23 10.83 -12.72 4.22
CA PRO A 23 9.58 -12.08 4.63
C PRO A 23 9.58 -10.58 4.28
N ILE A 24 8.43 -10.07 3.86
CA ILE A 24 8.28 -8.66 3.46
C ILE A 24 8.68 -7.71 4.59
N TYR A 25 8.37 -8.03 5.83
CA TYR A 25 8.68 -7.16 6.97
C TYR A 25 10.18 -6.94 7.18
N THR A 26 11.05 -7.75 6.57
CA THR A 26 12.51 -7.57 6.66
C THR A 26 13.02 -6.42 5.81
N CYS A 27 12.27 -6.00 4.80
CA CYS A 27 12.66 -4.93 3.88
C CYS A 27 11.64 -3.78 3.80
N THR A 28 10.64 -3.79 4.66
CA THR A 28 9.59 -2.77 4.70
C THR A 28 9.24 -2.41 6.15
N SER A 29 8.57 -1.27 6.29
CA SER A 29 7.90 -0.89 7.54
C SER A 29 6.48 -0.44 7.25
N GLU A 30 5.61 -0.58 8.24
CA GLU A 30 4.25 -0.07 8.13
C GLU A 30 4.24 1.44 8.38
N VAL A 31 3.45 2.16 7.60
CA VAL A 31 3.21 3.58 7.80
C VAL A 31 2.16 3.73 8.91
N THR A 32 2.59 4.27 10.05
CA THR A 32 1.74 4.40 11.25
C THR A 32 1.60 5.83 11.74
N GLN A 33 2.37 6.77 11.18
CA GLN A 33 2.36 8.16 11.61
C GLN A 33 1.06 8.84 11.22
N LYS A 34 0.31 9.29 12.22
CA LYS A 34 -0.90 10.10 12.01
C LYS A 34 -0.54 11.59 11.91
N ASN A 35 -1.40 12.32 11.20
CA ASN A 35 -1.26 13.76 10.99
C ASN A 35 -1.73 14.59 12.20
N SER A 36 -1.32 14.19 13.41
CA SER A 36 -1.80 14.75 14.66
C SER A 36 -1.46 16.25 14.81
N ASP A 37 -0.36 16.68 14.22
CA ASP A 37 0.08 18.07 14.23
C ASP A 37 -0.51 18.93 13.10
N LEU A 38 -1.28 18.32 12.20
CA LEU A 38 -1.90 18.97 11.04
C LEU A 38 -0.92 19.69 10.11
N LYS A 39 0.34 19.30 10.11
CA LYS A 39 1.37 19.92 9.26
C LYS A 39 1.19 19.60 7.79
N GLU A 40 0.77 18.38 7.48
CA GLU A 40 0.50 17.98 6.09
C GLU A 40 -0.96 18.29 5.75
N LYS A 41 -1.15 19.07 4.69
CA LYS A 41 -2.50 19.54 4.30
C LYS A 41 -3.00 18.93 3.00
N ARG A 42 -2.13 18.30 2.21
CA ARG A 42 -2.51 17.65 0.96
C ARG A 42 -3.15 16.31 1.25
N ALA A 43 -4.46 16.21 1.04
CA ALA A 43 -5.15 14.93 1.13
C ALA A 43 -5.07 14.17 -0.19
N LEU A 44 -4.85 12.88 -0.08
CA LEU A 44 -4.75 11.96 -1.19
C LEU A 44 -5.89 10.93 -1.13
N LYS A 45 -6.26 10.39 -2.29
CA LYS A 45 -7.24 9.33 -2.39
C LYS A 45 -6.75 8.22 -3.31
N PHE A 46 -7.33 7.05 -3.14
CA PHE A 46 -7.07 5.90 -3.98
C PHE A 46 -8.11 5.82 -5.10
N THR A 47 -7.66 5.80 -6.34
CA THR A 47 -8.54 5.71 -7.51
C THR A 47 -7.92 4.80 -8.57
N TYR A 48 -8.54 3.66 -8.82
CA TYR A 48 -8.14 2.71 -9.87
C TYR A 48 -6.65 2.34 -9.83
N GLY A 49 -6.15 1.99 -8.65
CA GLY A 49 -4.73 1.63 -8.48
C GLY A 49 -3.77 2.81 -8.49
N ASN A 50 -4.25 4.03 -8.44
CA ASN A 50 -3.47 5.25 -8.40
C ASN A 50 -3.78 6.06 -7.15
N ILE A 51 -2.76 6.74 -6.63
CA ILE A 51 -2.90 7.69 -5.53
C ILE A 51 -2.89 9.08 -6.13
N VAL A 52 -4.01 9.79 -6.00
CA VAL A 52 -4.22 11.12 -6.59
C VAL A 52 -4.68 12.11 -5.54
N ASP A 53 -4.62 13.39 -5.87
CA ASP A 53 -5.08 14.44 -4.97
C ASP A 53 -6.59 14.29 -4.73
N LYS A 54 -6.99 14.42 -3.46
CA LYS A 54 -8.40 14.46 -3.06
C LYS A 54 -8.92 15.87 -3.24
N THR A 55 -10.02 16.02 -3.98
CA THR A 55 -10.67 17.31 -4.18
C THR A 55 -11.62 17.66 -3.02
N ASN A 56 -11.94 18.95 -2.85
CA ASN A 56 -12.86 19.43 -1.82
C ASN A 56 -12.44 19.07 -0.39
N PHE A 57 -11.13 18.95 -0.16
CA PHE A 57 -10.58 18.67 1.15
C PHE A 57 -9.53 19.74 1.48
N ASN A 58 -9.97 20.83 2.11
CA ASN A 58 -9.08 21.91 2.52
C ASN A 58 -9.35 22.26 3.99
N ILE A 59 -8.42 21.85 4.86
CA ILE A 59 -8.54 22.04 6.30
C ILE A 59 -8.40 23.51 6.73
N ASP A 60 -7.77 24.35 5.91
CA ASP A 60 -7.65 25.78 6.18
C ASP A 60 -8.98 26.52 5.91
N GLU A 61 -9.79 26.03 4.98
CA GLU A 61 -11.08 26.61 4.61
C GLU A 61 -12.25 25.98 5.34
N ASP A 62 -12.13 24.71 5.74
CA ASP A 62 -13.19 23.95 6.39
C ASP A 62 -12.68 23.28 7.67
N SER A 63 -12.93 23.93 8.80
CA SER A 63 -12.52 23.44 10.11
C SER A 63 -13.16 22.14 10.53
N SER A 64 -14.29 21.75 9.91
CA SER A 64 -14.93 20.46 10.19
C SER A 64 -14.08 19.27 9.75
N LEU A 65 -13.13 19.48 8.84
CA LEU A 65 -12.21 18.46 8.35
C LEU A 65 -11.01 18.22 9.27
N THR A 66 -10.80 19.08 10.26
CA THR A 66 -9.60 19.05 11.12
C THR A 66 -9.43 17.71 11.83
N GLN A 67 -10.48 17.21 12.46
CA GLN A 67 -10.43 15.94 13.16
C GLN A 67 -10.18 14.76 12.21
N THR A 68 -10.83 14.77 11.08
CA THR A 68 -10.62 13.76 10.03
C THR A 68 -9.17 13.78 9.55
N ALA A 69 -8.64 14.96 9.21
CA ALA A 69 -7.28 15.14 8.75
C ALA A 69 -6.24 14.71 9.81
N SER A 70 -6.52 14.93 11.09
CA SER A 70 -5.61 14.54 12.18
C SER A 70 -5.49 13.02 12.33
N ASN A 71 -6.48 12.27 11.91
CA ASN A 71 -6.51 10.80 11.97
C ASN A 71 -5.96 10.13 10.71
N TYR A 72 -5.71 10.88 9.65
CA TYR A 72 -5.14 10.35 8.43
C TYR A 72 -3.66 10.02 8.62
N LEU A 73 -3.19 9.04 7.85
CA LEU A 73 -1.78 8.64 7.82
C LEU A 73 -0.96 9.62 6.99
N VAL A 74 0.22 9.98 7.47
CA VAL A 74 1.19 10.78 6.73
C VAL A 74 1.99 9.86 5.82
N VAL A 75 1.88 10.08 4.52
CA VAL A 75 2.57 9.28 3.50
C VAL A 75 3.53 10.16 2.70
N LYS A 76 4.53 9.53 2.14
CA LYS A 76 5.55 10.19 1.33
C LYS A 76 5.83 9.40 0.05
N PRO A 77 6.52 10.01 -0.94
CA PRO A 77 6.85 9.32 -2.18
C PRO A 77 7.49 7.96 -1.94
N ASN A 78 7.12 6.99 -2.77
CA ASN A 78 7.50 5.59 -2.73
C ASN A 78 6.80 4.74 -1.65
N ASP A 79 5.99 5.32 -0.79
CA ASP A 79 5.10 4.53 0.06
C ASP A 79 4.08 3.79 -0.83
N ILE A 80 3.76 2.57 -0.47
CA ILE A 80 2.78 1.75 -1.18
C ILE A 80 1.54 1.65 -0.31
N VAL A 81 0.39 1.94 -0.90
CA VAL A 81 -0.90 1.89 -0.23
C VAL A 81 -1.70 0.70 -0.74
N ILE A 82 -2.22 -0.08 0.19
CA ILE A 82 -3.06 -1.24 -0.08
C ILE A 82 -4.44 -0.97 0.49
N ASN A 83 -5.44 -1.07 -0.39
CA ASN A 83 -6.84 -0.99 -0.02
C ASN A 83 -7.36 -2.39 0.30
N GLY A 84 -7.42 -2.73 1.59
CA GLY A 84 -7.94 -4.00 2.08
C GLY A 84 -9.44 -4.04 2.31
N LEU A 85 -10.15 -2.97 1.98
CA LEU A 85 -11.59 -2.90 2.18
C LEU A 85 -12.34 -3.81 1.21
N ASN A 86 -13.35 -4.50 1.71
CA ASN A 86 -14.23 -5.35 0.90
C ASN A 86 -13.51 -6.50 0.16
N LEU A 87 -12.43 -7.01 0.71
CA LEU A 87 -11.66 -8.11 0.10
C LEU A 87 -12.52 -9.33 -0.26
N ASN A 88 -13.55 -9.60 0.52
CA ASN A 88 -14.40 -10.78 0.32
C ASN A 88 -15.50 -10.55 -0.74
N TYR A 89 -15.72 -9.33 -1.18
CA TYR A 89 -16.83 -8.97 -2.05
C TYR A 89 -16.40 -8.34 -3.37
N ASP A 90 -15.27 -7.65 -3.39
CA ASP A 90 -14.81 -6.90 -4.55
C ASP A 90 -13.56 -7.58 -5.13
N PHE A 91 -13.73 -8.20 -6.29
CA PHE A 91 -12.68 -8.89 -7.04
C PHE A 91 -12.21 -8.09 -8.26
N ILE A 92 -12.75 -6.91 -8.49
CA ILE A 92 -12.52 -6.10 -9.69
C ILE A 92 -11.60 -4.93 -9.40
N THR A 93 -11.77 -4.27 -8.25
CA THR A 93 -11.01 -3.08 -7.89
C THR A 93 -9.52 -3.39 -7.75
N GLN A 94 -8.69 -2.56 -8.36
CA GLN A 94 -7.25 -2.58 -8.13
C GLN A 94 -6.96 -2.02 -6.74
N ARG A 95 -6.16 -2.75 -5.96
CA ARG A 95 -6.00 -2.50 -4.53
C ARG A 95 -4.66 -1.89 -4.13
N VAL A 96 -3.74 -1.78 -5.07
CA VAL A 96 -2.36 -1.37 -4.78
C VAL A 96 -2.00 -0.14 -5.59
N GLY A 97 -1.48 0.88 -4.92
CA GLY A 97 -0.99 2.10 -5.55
C GLY A 97 0.25 2.65 -4.85
N MET A 98 1.06 3.40 -5.56
CA MET A 98 2.25 4.07 -5.01
C MET A 98 2.00 5.55 -4.83
N VAL A 99 2.41 6.07 -3.67
CA VAL A 99 2.40 7.50 -3.37
C VAL A 99 3.50 8.20 -4.17
N LYS A 100 3.14 9.28 -4.86
CA LYS A 100 4.07 10.07 -5.67
C LYS A 100 4.42 11.42 -5.06
N LYS A 101 3.59 11.91 -4.16
CA LYS A 101 3.75 13.22 -3.49
C LYS A 101 3.49 13.07 -2.00
N ASN A 102 4.14 13.90 -1.20
CA ASN A 102 3.81 13.98 0.22
C ASN A 102 2.33 14.33 0.42
N GLY A 103 1.70 13.69 1.39
CA GLY A 103 0.31 13.97 1.71
C GLY A 103 -0.20 13.11 2.85
N ILE A 104 -1.51 13.14 3.02
CA ILE A 104 -2.22 12.34 4.01
C ILE A 104 -3.28 11.50 3.31
N ILE A 105 -3.50 10.31 3.84
CA ILE A 105 -4.50 9.38 3.30
C ILE A 105 -5.25 8.69 4.46
N THR A 106 -6.48 8.29 4.21
CA THR A 106 -7.29 7.64 5.25
C THR A 106 -6.59 6.46 5.89
N SER A 107 -6.70 6.35 7.21
CA SER A 107 -6.17 5.22 7.98
C SER A 107 -6.92 3.90 7.74
N ALA A 108 -7.98 3.92 6.93
CA ALA A 108 -8.66 2.70 6.49
C ALA A 108 -7.80 1.87 5.52
N TYR A 109 -6.79 2.48 4.90
CA TYR A 109 -5.84 1.79 4.04
C TYR A 109 -4.57 1.42 4.81
N MET A 110 -3.85 0.43 4.30
CA MET A 110 -2.54 0.06 4.81
C MET A 110 -1.46 0.76 4.01
N GLY A 111 -0.54 1.46 4.67
CA GLY A 111 0.65 2.03 4.06
C GLY A 111 1.88 1.20 4.37
N ILE A 112 2.66 0.88 3.36
CA ILE A 112 3.91 0.13 3.48
C ILE A 112 5.04 0.97 2.91
N ARG A 113 6.08 1.16 3.70
CA ARG A 113 7.28 1.92 3.30
C ARG A 113 8.42 0.99 3.00
N PRO A 114 8.88 0.92 1.74
CA PRO A 114 10.06 0.13 1.41
C PRO A 114 11.31 0.71 2.07
N ASN A 115 12.17 -0.15 2.60
CA ASN A 115 13.53 0.24 2.95
C ASN A 115 14.33 0.29 1.65
N GLN A 116 14.61 1.50 1.15
CA GLN A 116 15.23 1.69 -0.17
C GLN A 116 16.67 1.20 -0.26
N ASP A 117 17.32 0.93 0.88
CA ASP A 117 18.63 0.27 0.92
C ASP A 117 18.53 -1.24 0.63
N ASP A 118 17.36 -1.83 0.88
CA ASP A 118 17.15 -3.27 0.77
C ASP A 118 16.31 -3.67 -0.46
N ILE A 119 15.42 -2.78 -0.91
CA ILE A 119 14.50 -3.09 -2.02
C ILE A 119 14.19 -1.85 -2.84
N ILE A 120 14.08 -2.04 -4.14
CA ILE A 120 13.65 -1.00 -5.05
C ILE A 120 12.14 -0.81 -4.90
N PRO A 121 11.64 0.41 -4.56
CA PRO A 121 10.21 0.62 -4.31
C PRO A 121 9.31 0.20 -5.48
N LYS A 122 9.73 0.47 -6.69
CA LYS A 122 8.96 0.12 -7.90
C LYS A 122 8.84 -1.39 -8.10
N TYR A 123 9.88 -2.14 -7.75
CA TYR A 123 9.82 -3.61 -7.75
C TYR A 123 8.76 -4.11 -6.77
N LEU A 124 8.75 -3.57 -5.56
CA LEU A 124 7.77 -3.94 -4.54
C LEU A 124 6.34 -3.57 -4.99
N LEU A 125 6.17 -2.42 -5.63
CA LEU A 125 4.89 -2.01 -6.20
C LEU A 125 4.36 -3.05 -7.19
N TYR A 126 5.18 -3.48 -8.13
CA TYR A 126 4.78 -4.47 -9.13
C TYR A 126 4.54 -5.84 -8.52
N LEU A 127 5.32 -6.22 -7.51
CA LEU A 127 5.11 -7.46 -6.77
C LEU A 127 3.71 -7.46 -6.11
N PHE A 128 3.36 -6.39 -5.41
CA PHE A 128 2.03 -6.27 -4.78
C PHE A 128 0.91 -6.18 -5.81
N LYS A 129 1.13 -5.51 -6.94
CA LYS A 129 0.15 -5.49 -8.02
C LYS A 129 -0.06 -6.89 -8.62
N THR A 130 0.97 -7.70 -8.66
CA THR A 130 0.87 -9.11 -9.08
C THR A 130 0.08 -9.93 -8.06
N TYR A 131 0.33 -9.76 -6.76
CA TYR A 131 -0.47 -10.36 -5.72
C TYR A 131 -1.95 -9.99 -5.86
N ASP A 132 -2.24 -8.73 -6.13
CA ASP A 132 -3.61 -8.26 -6.33
C ASP A 132 -4.25 -8.89 -7.57
N ALA A 133 -3.55 -8.94 -8.69
CA ALA A 133 -4.01 -9.58 -9.92
C ALA A 133 -4.31 -11.07 -9.73
N GLU A 134 -3.48 -11.76 -8.95
CA GLU A 134 -3.65 -13.19 -8.61
C GLU A 134 -4.64 -13.40 -7.45
N LYS A 135 -5.27 -12.35 -6.95
CA LYS A 135 -6.22 -12.39 -5.83
C LYS A 135 -5.64 -12.98 -4.54
N ALA A 136 -4.31 -12.88 -4.35
CA ALA A 136 -3.64 -13.41 -3.17
C ALA A 136 -4.11 -12.76 -1.88
N PHE A 137 -4.42 -11.46 -1.90
CA PHE A 137 -4.92 -10.74 -0.73
C PHE A 137 -6.30 -11.21 -0.26
N HIS A 138 -7.12 -11.76 -1.15
CA HIS A 138 -8.47 -12.21 -0.82
C HIS A 138 -8.47 -13.37 0.17
N ASN A 139 -7.40 -14.16 0.18
CA ASN A 139 -7.23 -15.27 1.11
C ASN A 139 -6.58 -14.85 2.43
N MET A 140 -6.04 -13.64 2.49
CA MET A 140 -5.38 -13.11 3.68
C MET A 140 -6.30 -12.27 4.55
N GLY A 141 -7.47 -11.89 4.03
CA GLY A 141 -8.45 -11.11 4.74
C GLY A 141 -9.14 -11.92 5.84
N GLY A 142 -8.47 -12.07 6.98
CA GLY A 142 -8.98 -12.78 8.14
C GLY A 142 -9.89 -11.95 9.03
N GLY A 143 -10.19 -10.75 8.65
CA GLY A 143 -11.00 -9.84 9.44
C GLY A 143 -12.34 -9.60 8.78
N VAL A 144 -13.34 -10.08 9.39
CA VAL A 144 -14.69 -9.77 8.95
C VAL A 144 -15.07 -8.38 9.44
N ARG A 145 -15.03 -7.42 8.55
CA ARG A 145 -15.96 -6.31 8.64
C ARG A 145 -16.95 -6.45 7.51
N LYS A 146 -18.12 -6.88 7.88
CA LYS A 146 -19.30 -6.79 7.03
C LYS A 146 -19.69 -5.33 6.86
#